data_af121831094c69f3d0146e51df04e997
#
_entry.id   af121831094c69f3d0146e51df04e997
#
_cell.length_a   1.000
_cell.length_b   1.000
_cell.length_c   1.000
_cell.angle_alpha   90.00
_cell.angle_beta   90.00
_cell.angle_gamma   90.00
#
_symmetry.space_group_name_H-M   'P 1'
#
loop_
_entity.id
_entity.type
_entity.pdbx_description
1 polymer ?
#
loop_
_entity_poly.entity_id
_entity_poly.type
_entity_poly.pdbx_seq_one_letter_code
_entity_poly.pdbx_strand_id
1 'polypeptide(L)'
;MQLPSSLRSAIEQELSTVSFSALTTAANELSDRYRQQRKADRFITTEAHRLAYLAVRMPATFAAVSKALAQLGEEFQPESLLDLGAGTGSAAWAAAGRFDSLQRISLVEQDRGLIELGRRLAEQSETLRSANWQAANLRTLAEFAPHDLVICSYALGEIEATAATKILKAAWRATQQVLLIVEPGTTKGFATVRAAREQLIEAGAFLVAPCPHQAACPMPPMGEDETDWCHFAARFDRTSLHRRLKSGSLGYEDEKFSYVAVAKHPVTPATARVLRHPLHHPGVIQLQLCTPDGLQTAKITKRDKEVWKCARKVDWGDELVQNREQ
;
A
#
# COMPACT_ATOMS: atom_id res chain seq x y z
N MET A 1 1.94 3.78 -13.57
CA MET A 1 1.29 4.84 -12.75
C MET A 1 2.23 6.02 -12.64
N GLN A 2 1.70 7.25 -12.71
CA GLN A 2 2.51 8.47 -12.60
C GLN A 2 2.10 9.23 -11.33
N LEU A 3 3.09 9.89 -10.72
CA LEU A 3 2.80 10.87 -9.67
C LEU A 3 2.02 12.05 -10.26
N PRO A 4 1.12 12.70 -9.51
CA PRO A 4 0.53 13.97 -9.89
C PRO A 4 1.64 14.97 -10.31
N SER A 5 1.38 15.77 -11.34
CA SER A 5 2.40 16.71 -11.87
C SER A 5 2.88 17.69 -10.81
N SER A 6 1.96 18.21 -9.98
CA SER A 6 2.27 19.09 -8.85
C SER A 6 3.21 18.43 -7.84
N LEU A 7 2.94 17.17 -7.43
CA LEU A 7 3.79 16.42 -6.53
C LEU A 7 5.16 16.15 -7.13
N ARG A 8 5.22 15.75 -8.41
CA ARG A 8 6.48 15.51 -9.10
C ARG A 8 7.35 16.76 -9.14
N SER A 9 6.78 17.90 -9.49
CA SER A 9 7.51 19.18 -9.53
C SER A 9 8.00 19.59 -8.14
N ALA A 10 7.19 19.40 -7.10
CA ALA A 10 7.59 19.67 -5.71
C ALA A 10 8.76 18.77 -5.26
N ILE A 11 8.72 17.48 -5.59
CA ILE A 11 9.82 16.55 -5.32
C ILE A 11 11.10 16.99 -6.05
N GLU A 12 11.02 17.34 -7.34
CA GLU A 12 12.16 17.80 -8.11
C GLU A 12 12.78 19.07 -7.50
N GLN A 13 11.96 19.99 -7.02
CA GLN A 13 12.41 21.21 -6.35
C GLN A 13 13.17 20.89 -5.05
N GLU A 14 12.62 20.05 -4.17
CA GLU A 14 13.28 19.63 -2.92
C GLU A 14 14.62 18.95 -3.21
N LEU A 15 14.67 18.06 -4.20
CA LEU A 15 15.87 17.31 -4.57
C LEU A 15 16.95 18.17 -5.25
N SER A 16 16.60 19.34 -5.80
CA SER A 16 17.56 20.26 -6.40
C SER A 16 18.48 20.93 -5.39
N THR A 17 18.14 20.88 -4.09
CA THR A 17 18.91 21.51 -3.01
C THR A 17 20.12 20.71 -2.56
N VAL A 18 20.26 19.46 -3.00
CA VAL A 18 21.32 18.54 -2.56
C VAL A 18 22.09 17.95 -3.74
N SER A 19 23.39 17.69 -3.56
CA SER A 19 24.22 17.11 -4.62
C SER A 19 23.82 15.66 -4.91
N PHE A 20 23.96 15.25 -6.18
CA PHE A 20 23.68 13.88 -6.60
C PHE A 20 24.52 12.84 -5.82
N SER A 21 25.79 13.15 -5.51
CA SER A 21 26.64 12.24 -4.76
C SER A 21 26.15 12.02 -3.33
N ALA A 22 25.71 13.07 -2.65
CA ALA A 22 25.13 12.98 -1.31
C ALA A 22 23.82 12.17 -1.30
N LEU A 23 22.95 12.37 -2.30
CA LEU A 23 21.75 11.57 -2.46
C LEU A 23 22.04 10.09 -2.72
N THR A 24 23.04 9.79 -3.56
CA THR A 24 23.45 8.41 -3.87
C THR A 24 23.97 7.70 -2.63
N THR A 25 24.85 8.36 -1.87
CA THR A 25 25.37 7.81 -0.61
C THR A 25 24.23 7.51 0.37
N ALA A 26 23.34 8.49 0.60
CA ALA A 26 22.21 8.33 1.49
C ALA A 26 21.23 7.23 1.03
N ALA A 27 20.95 7.12 -0.27
CA ALA A 27 20.10 6.07 -0.83
C ALA A 27 20.69 4.66 -0.64
N ASN A 28 21.99 4.50 -0.81
CA ASN A 28 22.69 3.24 -0.57
C ASN A 28 22.66 2.87 0.93
N GLU A 29 22.97 3.81 1.81
CA GLU A 29 22.87 3.60 3.27
C GLU A 29 21.48 3.17 3.71
N LEU A 30 20.42 3.83 3.22
CA LEU A 30 19.05 3.43 3.51
C LEU A 30 18.76 2.03 2.98
N SER A 31 19.15 1.71 1.75
CA SER A 31 18.97 0.39 1.15
C SER A 31 19.63 -0.72 1.96
N ASP A 32 20.84 -0.48 2.46
CA ASP A 32 21.58 -1.44 3.28
C ASP A 32 20.95 -1.62 4.66
N ARG A 33 20.49 -0.55 5.30
CA ARG A 33 19.76 -0.61 6.57
C ARG A 33 18.49 -1.43 6.45
N TYR A 34 17.70 -1.23 5.39
CA TYR A 34 16.47 -2.01 5.13
C TYR A 34 16.78 -3.49 4.87
N ARG A 35 17.84 -3.81 4.11
CA ARG A 35 18.25 -5.20 3.83
C ARG A 35 18.75 -5.92 5.08
N GLN A 36 19.52 -5.24 5.92
CA GLN A 36 20.10 -5.83 7.13
C GLN A 36 19.10 -5.99 8.27
N GLN A 37 17.82 -5.58 8.09
CA GLN A 37 16.76 -5.64 9.10
C GLN A 37 17.22 -5.16 10.50
N ARG A 38 18.18 -4.24 10.54
CA ARG A 38 18.70 -3.75 11.82
C ARG A 38 17.54 -3.13 12.60
N LYS A 39 17.37 -3.56 13.86
CA LYS A 39 16.50 -2.94 14.87
C LYS A 39 17.08 -1.58 15.29
N ALA A 40 17.23 -0.65 14.35
CA ALA A 40 17.63 0.70 14.69
C ALA A 40 16.36 1.52 14.89
N ASP A 41 16.24 2.19 16.02
CA ASP A 41 15.08 3.03 16.37
C ASP A 41 14.80 4.15 15.36
N ARG A 42 15.74 4.45 14.48
CA ARG A 42 15.60 5.43 13.38
C ARG A 42 16.44 5.02 12.18
N PHE A 43 15.80 4.70 11.07
CA PHE A 43 16.49 4.45 9.80
C PHE A 43 16.90 5.77 9.12
N ILE A 44 16.11 6.83 9.28
CA ILE A 44 16.27 8.14 8.68
C ILE A 44 16.83 9.08 9.77
N THR A 45 18.07 9.55 9.60
CA THR A 45 18.77 10.33 10.64
C THR A 45 19.28 11.69 10.15
N THR A 46 19.41 11.88 8.83
CA THR A 46 19.92 13.11 8.21
C THR A 46 18.93 13.65 7.19
N GLU A 47 19.11 14.92 6.80
CA GLU A 47 18.34 15.52 5.72
C GLU A 47 18.56 14.79 4.39
N ALA A 48 19.81 14.42 4.08
CA ALA A 48 20.12 13.63 2.89
C ALA A 48 19.36 12.28 2.87
N HIS A 49 19.20 11.61 4.03
CA HIS A 49 18.39 10.41 4.15
C HIS A 49 16.90 10.70 3.85
N ARG A 50 16.33 11.82 4.34
CA ARG A 50 14.92 12.20 4.06
C ARG A 50 14.71 12.49 2.58
N LEU A 51 15.64 13.18 1.94
CA LEU A 51 15.59 13.47 0.52
C LEU A 51 15.80 12.21 -0.34
N ALA A 52 16.69 11.31 0.07
CA ALA A 52 16.84 10.01 -0.59
C ALA A 52 15.58 9.14 -0.44
N TYR A 53 14.96 9.12 0.75
CA TYR A 53 13.67 8.48 0.98
C TYR A 53 12.58 9.08 0.08
N LEU A 54 12.50 10.40 0.00
CA LEU A 54 11.58 11.11 -0.90
C LEU A 54 11.78 10.68 -2.36
N ALA A 55 13.03 10.64 -2.84
CA ALA A 55 13.35 10.32 -4.22
C ALA A 55 13.01 8.88 -4.62
N VAL A 56 13.16 7.92 -3.68
CA VAL A 56 13.13 6.49 -3.97
C VAL A 56 11.85 5.82 -3.44
N ARG A 57 11.46 6.14 -2.20
CA ARG A 57 10.36 5.40 -1.53
C ARG A 57 8.99 6.03 -1.75
N MET A 58 8.89 7.36 -1.79
CA MET A 58 7.61 8.02 -1.96
C MET A 58 6.87 7.60 -3.25
N PRO A 59 7.50 7.54 -4.44
CA PRO A 59 6.82 7.06 -5.65
C PRO A 59 6.34 5.62 -5.55
N ALA A 60 7.13 4.75 -4.93
CA ALA A 60 6.82 3.35 -4.74
C ALA A 60 5.62 3.16 -3.81
N THR A 61 5.64 3.82 -2.63
CA THR A 61 4.54 3.78 -1.66
C THR A 61 3.26 4.40 -2.25
N PHE A 62 3.36 5.53 -2.94
CA PHE A 62 2.23 6.14 -3.65
C PHE A 62 1.58 5.15 -4.63
N ALA A 63 2.37 4.46 -5.44
CA ALA A 63 1.86 3.50 -6.42
C ALA A 63 1.18 2.29 -5.75
N ALA A 64 1.78 1.73 -4.70
CA ALA A 64 1.22 0.60 -3.96
C ALA A 64 -0.11 0.97 -3.28
N VAL A 65 -0.15 2.11 -2.58
CA VAL A 65 -1.38 2.59 -1.92
C VAL A 65 -2.45 2.94 -2.95
N SER A 66 -2.10 3.62 -4.05
CA SER A 66 -3.07 3.93 -5.11
C SER A 66 -3.68 2.66 -5.71
N LYS A 67 -2.88 1.60 -5.93
CA LYS A 67 -3.40 0.32 -6.44
C LYS A 67 -4.31 -0.37 -5.42
N ALA A 68 -4.00 -0.28 -4.13
CA ALA A 68 -4.86 -0.81 -3.06
C ALA A 68 -6.17 0.00 -2.92
N LEU A 69 -6.10 1.34 -2.97
CA LEU A 69 -7.27 2.21 -2.92
C LEU A 69 -8.22 2.02 -4.12
N ALA A 70 -7.67 1.67 -5.30
CA ALA A 70 -8.47 1.37 -6.48
C ALA A 70 -9.36 0.11 -6.31
N GLN A 71 -9.13 -0.70 -5.28
CA GLN A 71 -9.96 -1.87 -4.96
C GLN A 71 -11.16 -1.52 -4.06
N LEU A 72 -11.23 -0.29 -3.57
CA LEU A 72 -12.41 0.22 -2.88
C LEU A 72 -13.45 0.64 -3.92
N GLY A 73 -14.69 0.25 -3.74
CA GLY A 73 -15.78 0.54 -4.67
C GLY A 73 -15.93 2.04 -4.98
N GLU A 74 -16.51 2.38 -6.10
CA GLU A 74 -16.73 3.78 -6.50
C GLU A 74 -17.72 4.51 -5.58
N GLU A 75 -18.61 3.77 -4.92
CA GLU A 75 -19.55 4.27 -3.92
C GLU A 75 -18.86 4.72 -2.62
N PHE A 76 -17.61 4.28 -2.35
CA PHE A 76 -16.86 4.71 -1.19
C PHE A 76 -16.30 6.12 -1.41
N GLN A 77 -16.86 7.09 -0.71
CA GLN A 77 -16.52 8.52 -0.81
C GLN A 77 -16.23 9.07 0.60
N PRO A 78 -15.01 8.84 1.13
CA PRO A 78 -14.64 9.28 2.48
C PRO A 78 -14.48 10.80 2.54
N GLU A 79 -15.04 11.44 3.57
CA GLU A 79 -14.83 12.87 3.84
C GLU A 79 -13.60 13.13 4.73
N SER A 80 -13.11 12.08 5.41
CA SER A 80 -11.99 12.20 6.33
C SER A 80 -10.99 11.06 6.20
N LEU A 81 -9.69 11.43 6.30
CA LEU A 81 -8.54 10.54 6.23
C LEU A 81 -7.66 10.67 7.47
N LEU A 82 -7.27 9.53 8.05
CA LEU A 82 -6.18 9.41 9.01
C LEU A 82 -5.06 8.55 8.41
N ASP A 83 -3.86 9.13 8.26
CA ASP A 83 -2.65 8.43 7.78
C ASP A 83 -1.68 8.18 8.94
N LEU A 84 -1.47 6.92 9.31
CA LEU A 84 -0.67 6.49 10.45
C LEU A 84 0.73 6.05 10.00
N GLY A 85 1.76 6.77 10.44
CA GLY A 85 3.13 6.59 9.96
C GLY A 85 3.30 7.23 8.58
N ALA A 86 2.78 8.44 8.42
CA ALA A 86 2.58 9.08 7.13
C ALA A 86 3.87 9.36 6.34
N GLY A 87 5.05 9.38 7.00
CA GLY A 87 6.29 9.74 6.34
C GLY A 87 6.19 11.15 5.74
N THR A 88 6.35 11.26 4.43
CA THR A 88 6.15 12.49 3.65
C THR A 88 4.73 12.65 3.10
N GLY A 89 3.77 11.81 3.54
CA GLY A 89 2.37 11.87 3.13
C GLY A 89 2.05 11.08 1.84
N SER A 90 2.82 10.04 1.52
CA SER A 90 2.63 9.25 0.28
C SER A 90 1.21 8.70 0.15
N ALA A 91 0.66 8.15 1.24
CA ALA A 91 -0.69 7.59 1.25
C ALA A 91 -1.76 8.68 1.19
N ALA A 92 -1.54 9.81 1.85
CA ALA A 92 -2.43 10.95 1.75
C ALA A 92 -2.51 11.52 0.33
N TRP A 93 -1.38 11.61 -0.39
CA TRP A 93 -1.36 11.98 -1.81
C TRP A 93 -2.11 11.00 -2.70
N ALA A 94 -1.97 9.69 -2.43
CA ALA A 94 -2.71 8.66 -3.17
C ALA A 94 -4.22 8.75 -2.91
N ALA A 95 -4.62 8.99 -1.66
CA ALA A 95 -6.02 9.14 -1.29
C ALA A 95 -6.63 10.43 -1.87
N ALA A 96 -5.93 11.57 -1.80
CA ALA A 96 -6.38 12.83 -2.40
C ALA A 96 -6.50 12.75 -3.94
N GLY A 97 -5.68 11.92 -4.59
CA GLY A 97 -5.81 11.66 -6.03
C GLY A 97 -6.96 10.72 -6.41
N ARG A 98 -7.57 10.02 -5.44
CA ARG A 98 -8.67 9.05 -5.66
C ARG A 98 -10.02 9.58 -5.21
N PHE A 99 -10.05 10.40 -4.15
CA PHE A 99 -11.28 10.82 -3.48
C PHE A 99 -11.37 12.34 -3.42
N ASP A 100 -12.17 12.92 -4.29
CA ASP A 100 -12.46 14.37 -4.29
C ASP A 100 -13.31 14.80 -3.08
N SER A 101 -13.91 13.84 -2.37
CA SER A 101 -14.74 14.05 -1.18
C SER A 101 -13.95 14.39 0.09
N LEU A 102 -12.62 14.22 0.09
CA LEU A 102 -11.79 14.45 1.27
C LEU A 102 -11.74 15.93 1.69
N GLN A 103 -12.16 16.20 2.92
CA GLN A 103 -12.19 17.53 3.53
C GLN A 103 -11.30 17.64 4.75
N ARG A 104 -11.22 16.58 5.58
CA ARG A 104 -10.45 16.54 6.81
C ARG A 104 -9.36 15.48 6.75
N ILE A 105 -8.10 15.90 6.78
CA ILE A 105 -6.95 15.00 6.64
C ILE A 105 -6.04 15.18 7.86
N SER A 106 -5.75 14.08 8.53
CA SER A 106 -4.86 14.01 9.69
C SER A 106 -3.71 13.03 9.38
N LEU A 107 -2.48 13.46 9.61
CA LEU A 107 -1.28 12.66 9.39
C LEU A 107 -0.50 12.56 10.69
N VAL A 108 -0.11 11.35 11.08
CA VAL A 108 0.68 11.08 12.26
C VAL A 108 2.04 10.56 11.84
N GLU A 109 3.11 11.28 12.21
CA GLU A 109 4.49 10.90 11.91
C GLU A 109 5.39 11.29 13.10
N GLN A 110 6.42 10.48 13.38
CA GLN A 110 7.35 10.77 14.48
C GLN A 110 8.55 11.63 14.07
N ASP A 111 8.99 11.55 12.82
CA ASP A 111 10.13 12.33 12.32
C ASP A 111 9.71 13.72 11.87
N ARG A 112 10.11 14.73 12.64
CA ARG A 112 9.75 16.14 12.36
C ARG A 112 10.26 16.60 11.00
N GLY A 113 11.41 16.12 10.55
CA GLY A 113 11.95 16.51 9.25
C GLY A 113 11.15 15.92 8.08
N LEU A 114 10.59 14.70 8.23
CA LEU A 114 9.63 14.15 7.25
C LEU A 114 8.32 14.93 7.25
N ILE A 115 7.83 15.36 8.43
CA ILE A 115 6.64 16.21 8.54
C ILE A 115 6.86 17.57 7.83
N GLU A 116 7.99 18.22 8.06
CA GLU A 116 8.32 19.51 7.43
C GLU A 116 8.43 19.37 5.91
N LEU A 117 9.09 18.30 5.45
CA LEU A 117 9.17 17.97 4.04
C LEU A 117 7.78 17.69 3.45
N GLY A 118 6.97 16.87 4.11
CA GLY A 118 5.61 16.55 3.70
C GLY A 118 4.71 17.79 3.61
N ARG A 119 4.83 18.73 4.54
CA ARG A 119 4.10 20.01 4.51
C ARG A 119 4.47 20.84 3.28
N ARG A 120 5.77 20.97 2.98
CA ARG A 120 6.20 21.71 1.77
C ARG A 120 5.68 21.09 0.49
N LEU A 121 5.67 19.74 0.40
CA LEU A 121 5.06 19.06 -0.73
C LEU A 121 3.55 19.33 -0.80
N ALA A 122 2.85 19.29 0.33
CA ALA A 122 1.41 19.47 0.44
C ALA A 122 0.93 20.87 0.03
N GLU A 123 1.79 21.89 0.08
CA GLU A 123 1.49 23.26 -0.42
C GLU A 123 1.05 23.27 -1.89
N GLN A 124 1.48 22.27 -2.67
CA GLN A 124 1.15 22.11 -4.09
C GLN A 124 -0.18 21.38 -4.33
N SER A 125 -0.95 21.08 -3.28
CA SER A 125 -2.25 20.40 -3.35
C SER A 125 -3.33 21.20 -2.61
N GLU A 126 -4.43 21.49 -3.29
CA GLU A 126 -5.57 22.17 -2.65
C GLU A 126 -6.15 21.35 -1.49
N THR A 127 -6.18 20.04 -1.63
CA THR A 127 -6.71 19.13 -0.62
C THR A 127 -5.76 18.94 0.56
N LEU A 128 -4.44 18.82 0.30
CA LEU A 128 -3.46 18.46 1.35
C LEU A 128 -2.84 19.65 2.08
N ARG A 129 -2.86 20.87 1.52
CA ARG A 129 -2.26 22.06 2.15
C ARG A 129 -2.85 22.40 3.53
N SER A 130 -4.11 22.01 3.79
CA SER A 130 -4.79 22.19 5.07
C SER A 130 -4.70 20.98 5.99
N ALA A 131 -3.94 19.94 5.61
CA ALA A 131 -3.84 18.72 6.40
C ALA A 131 -3.20 18.96 7.76
N ASN A 132 -3.76 18.33 8.79
CA ASN A 132 -3.25 18.41 10.16
C ASN A 132 -2.14 17.37 10.38
N TRP A 133 -0.92 17.84 10.62
CA TRP A 133 0.23 17.01 10.93
C TRP A 133 0.49 16.95 12.43
N GLN A 134 0.46 15.74 12.98
CA GLN A 134 0.77 15.47 14.38
C GLN A 134 2.15 14.80 14.50
N ALA A 135 3.08 15.46 15.17
CA ALA A 135 4.39 14.89 15.51
C ALA A 135 4.25 13.95 16.71
N ALA A 136 4.10 12.64 16.46
CA ALA A 136 3.91 11.66 17.53
C ALA A 136 4.42 10.27 17.13
N ASN A 137 4.85 9.50 18.14
CA ASN A 137 5.23 8.10 17.96
C ASN A 137 3.99 7.22 18.14
N LEU A 138 3.65 6.43 17.13
CA LEU A 138 2.51 5.51 17.14
C LEU A 138 2.54 4.53 18.33
N ARG A 139 3.73 4.17 18.82
CA ARG A 139 3.89 3.26 19.98
C ARG A 139 3.37 3.85 21.28
N THR A 140 3.30 5.17 21.39
CA THR A 140 2.87 5.89 22.61
C THR A 140 1.45 6.43 22.52
N LEU A 141 0.84 6.41 21.34
CA LEU A 141 -0.54 6.86 21.14
C LEU A 141 -1.51 5.70 21.44
N ALA A 142 -2.45 5.95 22.34
CA ALA A 142 -3.50 4.99 22.71
C ALA A 142 -4.78 5.13 21.87
N GLU A 143 -5.04 6.33 21.35
CA GLU A 143 -6.28 6.69 20.69
C GLU A 143 -6.06 7.66 19.54
N PHE A 144 -6.93 7.57 18.54
CA PHE A 144 -7.00 8.47 17.40
C PHE A 144 -8.43 8.99 17.24
N ALA A 145 -8.57 10.21 16.73
CA ALA A 145 -9.88 10.75 16.39
C ALA A 145 -10.51 9.92 15.25
N PRO A 146 -11.85 9.77 15.24
CA PRO A 146 -12.56 9.00 14.21
C PRO A 146 -12.41 9.61 12.81
N HIS A 147 -12.16 8.74 11.79
CA HIS A 147 -12.08 9.10 10.38
C HIS A 147 -12.73 8.03 9.51
N ASP A 148 -13.27 8.41 8.36
CA ASP A 148 -13.91 7.49 7.42
C ASP A 148 -12.90 6.50 6.85
N LEU A 149 -11.77 7.01 6.40
CA LEU A 149 -10.65 6.21 5.90
C LEU A 149 -9.46 6.32 6.85
N VAL A 150 -8.98 5.17 7.33
CA VAL A 150 -7.72 5.09 8.07
C VAL A 150 -6.73 4.29 7.23
N ILE A 151 -5.53 4.81 7.02
CA ILE A 151 -4.46 4.14 6.30
C ILE A 151 -3.28 3.93 7.24
N CYS A 152 -2.67 2.75 7.17
CA CYS A 152 -1.38 2.47 7.76
C CYS A 152 -0.53 1.79 6.68
N SER A 153 0.45 2.52 6.12
CA SER A 153 1.25 2.04 5.01
C SER A 153 2.73 1.99 5.36
N TYR A 154 3.36 0.82 5.19
CA TYR A 154 4.78 0.58 5.44
C TYR A 154 5.24 0.95 6.87
N ALA A 155 4.34 0.83 7.86
CA ALA A 155 4.60 1.27 9.23
C ALA A 155 4.51 0.14 10.27
N LEU A 156 3.54 -0.78 10.16
CA LEU A 156 3.36 -1.84 11.15
C LEU A 156 4.53 -2.83 11.16
N GLY A 157 5.09 -3.16 9.99
CA GLY A 157 6.21 -4.08 9.84
C GLY A 157 7.53 -3.58 10.46
N GLU A 158 7.64 -2.26 10.76
CA GLU A 158 8.79 -1.65 11.45
C GLU A 158 8.63 -1.66 12.99
N ILE A 159 7.46 -2.05 13.48
CA ILE A 159 7.08 -2.01 14.89
C ILE A 159 7.11 -3.43 15.46
N GLU A 160 7.43 -3.55 16.72
CA GLU A 160 7.39 -4.82 17.44
C GLU A 160 5.96 -5.34 17.53
N ALA A 161 5.76 -6.66 17.43
CA ALA A 161 4.45 -7.29 17.23
C ALA A 161 3.40 -6.91 18.28
N THR A 162 3.79 -6.83 19.57
CA THR A 162 2.86 -6.45 20.64
C THR A 162 2.39 -4.99 20.53
N ALA A 163 3.30 -4.09 20.12
CA ALA A 163 2.95 -2.70 19.89
C ALA A 163 2.14 -2.53 18.60
N ALA A 164 2.48 -3.27 17.53
CA ALA A 164 1.72 -3.29 16.28
C ALA A 164 0.25 -3.71 16.51
N THR A 165 0.02 -4.75 17.34
CA THR A 165 -1.34 -5.18 17.74
C THR A 165 -2.11 -4.07 18.46
N LYS A 166 -1.46 -3.30 19.35
CA LYS A 166 -2.11 -2.17 20.04
C LYS A 166 -2.48 -1.05 19.08
N ILE A 167 -1.57 -0.71 18.17
CA ILE A 167 -1.79 0.31 17.14
C ILE A 167 -2.92 -0.12 16.21
N LEU A 168 -2.94 -1.38 15.77
CA LEU A 168 -4.00 -1.92 14.91
C LEU A 168 -5.37 -1.82 15.58
N LYS A 169 -5.48 -2.16 16.87
CA LYS A 169 -6.72 -2.01 17.64
C LYS A 169 -7.16 -0.55 17.77
N ALA A 170 -6.21 0.38 17.98
CA ALA A 170 -6.50 1.80 18.06
C ALA A 170 -6.94 2.35 16.69
N ALA A 171 -6.25 1.97 15.61
CA ALA A 171 -6.62 2.30 14.23
C ALA A 171 -8.02 1.79 13.88
N TRP A 172 -8.33 0.54 14.24
CA TRP A 172 -9.68 -0.02 14.01
C TRP A 172 -10.76 0.72 14.77
N ARG A 173 -10.52 1.11 16.03
CA ARG A 173 -11.48 1.93 16.79
C ARG A 173 -11.72 3.30 16.15
N ALA A 174 -10.68 3.93 15.62
CA ALA A 174 -10.76 5.21 14.94
C ALA A 174 -11.40 5.14 13.53
N THR A 175 -11.47 3.96 12.94
CA THR A 175 -12.07 3.76 11.63
C THR A 175 -13.59 3.84 11.71
N GLN A 176 -14.19 4.66 10.85
CA GLN A 176 -15.64 4.74 10.71
C GLN A 176 -16.16 3.92 9.54
N GLN A 177 -15.44 3.88 8.43
CA GLN A 177 -15.86 3.12 7.25
C GLN A 177 -14.81 2.08 6.84
N VAL A 178 -13.60 2.50 6.42
CA VAL A 178 -12.58 1.60 5.89
C VAL A 178 -11.23 1.79 6.57
N LEU A 179 -10.57 0.68 6.93
CA LEU A 179 -9.17 0.61 7.32
C LEU A 179 -8.37 -0.11 6.23
N LEU A 180 -7.31 0.53 5.74
CA LEU A 180 -6.37 -0.01 4.78
C LEU A 180 -4.98 -0.18 5.40
N ILE A 181 -4.46 -1.41 5.38
CA ILE A 181 -3.09 -1.75 5.78
C ILE A 181 -2.32 -2.14 4.52
N VAL A 182 -1.16 -1.53 4.30
CA VAL A 182 -0.26 -1.83 3.18
C VAL A 182 1.15 -2.03 3.72
N GLU A 183 1.80 -3.13 3.33
CA GLU A 183 3.17 -3.47 3.75
C GLU A 183 4.01 -3.91 2.54
N PRO A 184 5.35 -3.93 2.63
CA PRO A 184 6.18 -4.44 1.54
C PRO A 184 5.77 -5.84 1.12
N GLY A 185 5.85 -6.14 -0.19
CA GLY A 185 5.54 -7.46 -0.75
C GLY A 185 6.62 -8.51 -0.47
N THR A 186 7.17 -8.49 0.74
CA THR A 186 8.11 -9.49 1.28
C THR A 186 7.36 -10.52 2.11
N THR A 187 8.00 -11.64 2.41
CA THR A 187 7.45 -12.65 3.32
C THR A 187 7.08 -12.05 4.68
N LYS A 188 7.94 -11.18 5.24
CA LYS A 188 7.69 -10.47 6.50
C LYS A 188 6.50 -9.52 6.39
N GLY A 189 6.41 -8.73 5.32
CA GLY A 189 5.30 -7.80 5.12
C GLY A 189 3.97 -8.55 4.94
N PHE A 190 3.97 -9.67 4.20
CA PHE A 190 2.80 -10.54 4.11
C PHE A 190 2.40 -11.12 5.47
N ALA A 191 3.34 -11.58 6.29
CA ALA A 191 3.05 -12.08 7.62
C ALA A 191 2.39 -11.01 8.52
N THR A 192 2.86 -9.75 8.43
CA THR A 192 2.26 -8.61 9.13
C THR A 192 0.82 -8.36 8.66
N VAL A 193 0.58 -8.32 7.35
CA VAL A 193 -0.76 -8.12 6.77
C VAL A 193 -1.69 -9.27 7.13
N ARG A 194 -1.21 -10.52 7.07
CA ARG A 194 -1.99 -11.71 7.45
C ARG A 194 -2.42 -11.66 8.91
N ALA A 195 -1.51 -11.34 9.83
CA ALA A 195 -1.82 -11.19 11.25
C ALA A 195 -2.81 -10.03 11.50
N ALA A 196 -2.65 -8.90 10.80
CA ALA A 196 -3.60 -7.79 10.88
C ALA A 196 -4.99 -8.19 10.38
N ARG A 197 -5.06 -8.92 9.25
CA ARG A 197 -6.31 -9.45 8.70
C ARG A 197 -7.05 -10.34 9.71
N GLU A 198 -6.35 -11.29 10.31
CA GLU A 198 -6.93 -12.23 11.27
C GLU A 198 -7.49 -11.47 12.50
N GLN A 199 -6.70 -10.56 13.08
CA GLN A 199 -7.14 -9.76 14.24
C GLN A 199 -8.33 -8.85 13.91
N LEU A 200 -8.41 -8.29 12.70
CA LEU A 200 -9.51 -7.42 12.29
C LEU A 200 -10.81 -8.22 12.06
N ILE A 201 -10.72 -9.41 11.46
CA ILE A 201 -11.88 -10.30 11.31
C ILE A 201 -12.41 -10.73 12.69
N GLU A 202 -11.52 -11.11 13.62
CA GLU A 202 -11.91 -11.42 15.01
C GLU A 202 -12.56 -10.22 15.71
N ALA A 203 -12.18 -8.99 15.34
CA ALA A 203 -12.78 -7.76 15.83
C ALA A 203 -14.08 -7.36 15.09
N GLY A 204 -14.64 -8.22 14.24
CA GLY A 204 -15.90 -8.03 13.54
C GLY A 204 -15.78 -7.19 12.25
N ALA A 205 -14.59 -7.05 11.67
CA ALA A 205 -14.41 -6.35 10.40
C ALA A 205 -14.88 -7.19 9.20
N PHE A 206 -15.37 -6.52 8.17
CA PHE A 206 -15.74 -7.13 6.89
C PHE A 206 -14.61 -6.91 5.88
N LEU A 207 -14.15 -7.98 5.23
CA LEU A 207 -13.10 -7.87 4.20
C LEU A 207 -13.64 -7.19 2.93
N VAL A 208 -12.90 -6.17 2.47
CA VAL A 208 -13.15 -5.48 1.20
C VAL A 208 -12.24 -6.06 0.12
N ALA A 209 -10.91 -6.07 0.37
CA ALA A 209 -9.89 -6.54 -0.57
C ALA A 209 -8.61 -6.95 0.18
N PRO A 210 -7.76 -7.79 -0.40
CA PRO A 210 -7.87 -8.48 -1.69
C PRO A 210 -8.68 -9.78 -1.60
N CYS A 211 -8.92 -10.28 -0.38
CA CYS A 211 -9.45 -11.61 -0.15
C CYS A 211 -10.94 -11.70 -0.52
N PRO A 212 -11.35 -12.78 -1.23
CA PRO A 212 -12.74 -13.02 -1.57
C PRO A 212 -13.56 -13.67 -0.44
N HIS A 213 -12.96 -13.95 0.73
CA HIS A 213 -13.59 -14.63 1.85
C HIS A 213 -13.00 -14.22 3.19
N GLN A 214 -13.77 -14.41 4.27
CA GLN A 214 -13.35 -14.16 5.66
C GLN A 214 -12.77 -15.41 6.36
N ALA A 215 -12.80 -16.57 5.73
CA ALA A 215 -12.19 -17.80 6.25
C ALA A 215 -10.66 -17.64 6.44
N ALA A 216 -10.02 -18.59 7.09
CA ALA A 216 -8.55 -18.59 7.24
C ALA A 216 -7.85 -18.41 5.88
N CYS A 217 -6.74 -17.67 5.87
CA CYS A 217 -5.98 -17.45 4.65
C CYS A 217 -5.44 -18.79 4.11
N PRO A 218 -5.73 -19.17 2.85
CA PRO A 218 -5.31 -20.45 2.29
C PRO A 218 -3.82 -20.49 1.90
N MET A 219 -3.12 -19.36 1.94
CA MET A 219 -1.67 -19.35 1.75
C MET A 219 -1.01 -20.16 2.86
N PRO A 220 0.01 -20.96 2.54
CA PRO A 220 0.70 -21.77 3.53
C PRO A 220 1.27 -20.91 4.68
N PRO A 221 1.45 -21.50 5.88
CA PRO A 221 2.13 -20.83 6.98
C PRO A 221 3.57 -20.50 6.55
N MET A 222 4.09 -19.33 6.93
CA MET A 222 5.43 -18.89 6.58
C MET A 222 6.47 -19.74 7.31
N GLY A 223 7.16 -20.64 6.59
CA GLY A 223 8.27 -21.48 7.03
C GLY A 223 9.58 -21.13 6.31
N GLU A 224 10.70 -21.78 6.71
CA GLU A 224 12.01 -21.53 6.09
C GLU A 224 12.08 -21.97 4.61
N ASP A 225 11.27 -22.96 4.24
CA ASP A 225 11.21 -23.54 2.88
C ASP A 225 10.09 -22.96 2.00
N GLU A 226 9.35 -21.97 2.47
CA GLU A 226 8.19 -21.47 1.75
C GLU A 226 8.54 -20.36 0.76
N THR A 227 8.25 -20.63 -0.50
CA THR A 227 8.59 -19.77 -1.64
C THR A 227 7.41 -18.94 -2.16
N ASP A 228 6.19 -19.14 -1.61
CA ASP A 228 4.99 -18.49 -2.12
C ASP A 228 4.17 -17.78 -1.03
N TRP A 229 3.85 -16.52 -1.27
CA TRP A 229 3.04 -15.69 -0.37
C TRP A 229 2.17 -14.72 -1.17
N CYS A 230 1.07 -14.24 -0.56
CA CYS A 230 0.17 -13.30 -1.21
C CYS A 230 0.79 -11.90 -1.25
N HIS A 231 1.12 -11.44 -2.45
CA HIS A 231 1.59 -10.08 -2.73
C HIS A 231 1.13 -9.64 -4.12
N PHE A 232 1.24 -8.36 -4.39
CA PHE A 232 0.85 -7.73 -5.64
C PHE A 232 1.96 -6.81 -6.13
N ALA A 233 1.85 -6.31 -7.34
CA ALA A 233 2.81 -5.37 -7.89
C ALA A 233 2.11 -4.11 -8.42
N ALA A 234 2.69 -2.95 -8.13
CA ALA A 234 2.25 -1.67 -8.66
C ALA A 234 3.38 -1.07 -9.51
N ARG A 235 3.13 -0.94 -10.83
CA ARG A 235 4.08 -0.33 -11.74
C ARG A 235 4.01 1.18 -11.67
N PHE A 236 5.16 1.83 -11.52
CA PHE A 236 5.27 3.28 -11.57
C PHE A 236 6.44 3.73 -12.44
N ASP A 237 6.32 4.94 -13.02
CA ASP A 237 7.33 5.51 -13.88
C ASP A 237 8.48 6.08 -13.04
N ARG A 238 9.71 5.79 -13.45
CA ARG A 238 10.92 6.34 -12.82
C ARG A 238 11.28 7.67 -13.43
N THR A 239 11.54 8.67 -12.60
CA THR A 239 12.22 9.89 -13.05
C THR A 239 13.67 9.59 -13.48
N SER A 240 14.30 10.47 -14.21
CA SER A 240 15.73 10.36 -14.57
C SER A 240 16.63 10.26 -13.33
N LEU A 241 16.31 11.05 -12.29
CA LEU A 241 17.02 11.01 -11.01
C LEU A 241 16.84 9.66 -10.31
N HIS A 242 15.61 9.14 -10.22
CA HIS A 242 15.32 7.83 -9.61
C HIS A 242 16.11 6.71 -10.31
N ARG A 243 16.13 6.70 -11.65
CA ARG A 243 16.90 5.71 -12.43
C ARG A 243 18.38 5.75 -12.08
N ARG A 244 18.96 6.96 -12.00
CA ARG A 244 20.37 7.15 -11.67
C ARG A 244 20.69 6.72 -10.25
N LEU A 245 19.87 7.05 -9.26
CA LEU A 245 20.07 6.66 -7.85
C LEU A 245 20.01 5.14 -7.62
N LYS A 246 19.17 4.43 -8.38
CA LYS A 246 19.04 2.96 -8.28
C LYS A 246 19.83 2.20 -9.35
N SER A 247 20.65 2.87 -10.15
CA SER A 247 21.39 2.27 -11.27
C SER A 247 20.48 1.45 -12.21
N GLY A 248 19.22 1.92 -12.37
CA GLY A 248 18.19 1.22 -13.12
C GLY A 248 18.20 1.57 -14.61
N SER A 249 18.13 0.57 -15.49
CA SER A 249 18.05 0.75 -16.94
C SER A 249 16.62 1.03 -17.43
N LEU A 250 15.60 0.47 -16.75
CA LEU A 250 14.19 0.58 -17.16
C LEU A 250 13.58 1.92 -16.76
N GLY A 251 12.68 2.46 -17.60
CA GLY A 251 11.90 3.67 -17.33
C GLY A 251 10.82 3.50 -16.25
N TYR A 252 10.64 2.30 -15.72
CA TYR A 252 9.64 1.96 -14.69
C TYR A 252 10.22 1.05 -13.62
N GLU A 253 9.49 0.92 -12.52
CA GLU A 253 9.73 -0.05 -11.44
C GLU A 253 8.41 -0.66 -11.00
N ASP A 254 8.45 -1.93 -10.59
CA ASP A 254 7.32 -2.63 -10.00
C ASP A 254 7.54 -2.71 -8.48
N GLU A 255 6.78 -1.92 -7.71
CA GLU A 255 6.76 -2.04 -6.26
C GLU A 255 5.90 -3.23 -5.87
N LYS A 256 6.50 -4.19 -5.17
CA LYS A 256 5.77 -5.32 -4.59
C LYS A 256 5.22 -4.95 -3.23
N PHE A 257 3.94 -5.24 -2.99
CA PHE A 257 3.26 -4.96 -1.74
C PHE A 257 2.25 -6.04 -1.38
N SER A 258 1.99 -6.18 -0.08
CA SER A 258 0.87 -6.94 0.47
C SER A 258 -0.08 -5.97 1.14
N TYR A 259 -1.38 -6.24 1.13
CA TYR A 259 -2.36 -5.35 1.75
C TYR A 259 -3.60 -6.08 2.22
N VAL A 260 -4.34 -5.42 3.10
CA VAL A 260 -5.71 -5.76 3.47
C VAL A 260 -6.52 -4.48 3.66
N ALA A 261 -7.70 -4.44 3.05
CA ALA A 261 -8.72 -3.43 3.28
C ALA A 261 -9.92 -4.09 3.96
N VAL A 262 -10.40 -3.47 5.04
CA VAL A 262 -11.57 -3.95 5.80
C VAL A 262 -12.55 -2.80 6.06
N ALA A 263 -13.84 -3.13 6.15
CA ALA A 263 -14.90 -2.17 6.41
C ALA A 263 -15.63 -2.44 7.73
N LYS A 264 -16.28 -1.41 8.26
CA LYS A 264 -17.17 -1.47 9.44
C LYS A 264 -18.51 -2.13 9.14
N HIS A 265 -18.93 -2.09 7.90
CA HIS A 265 -20.22 -2.60 7.45
C HIS A 265 -20.03 -3.71 6.42
N PRO A 266 -21.01 -4.59 6.27
CA PRO A 266 -20.98 -5.64 5.26
C PRO A 266 -20.74 -5.08 3.85
N VAL A 267 -19.86 -5.70 3.12
CA VAL A 267 -19.55 -5.42 1.71
C VAL A 267 -19.66 -6.71 0.90
N THR A 268 -19.98 -6.61 -0.36
CA THR A 268 -19.96 -7.75 -1.27
C THR A 268 -18.51 -8.06 -1.62
N PRO A 269 -17.96 -9.20 -1.20
CA PRO A 269 -16.57 -9.53 -1.51
C PRO A 269 -16.40 -9.86 -3.00
N ALA A 270 -15.17 -9.72 -3.50
CA ALA A 270 -14.78 -10.20 -4.82
C ALA A 270 -15.12 -11.68 -4.99
N THR A 271 -15.45 -12.11 -6.21
CA THR A 271 -15.73 -13.54 -6.50
C THR A 271 -14.45 -14.36 -6.46
N ALA A 272 -13.37 -13.82 -7.02
CA ALA A 272 -12.04 -14.40 -6.98
C ALA A 272 -10.98 -13.31 -7.18
N ARG A 273 -9.78 -13.53 -6.63
CA ARG A 273 -8.62 -12.62 -6.80
C ARG A 273 -7.52 -13.31 -7.61
N VAL A 274 -7.04 -12.64 -8.65
CA VAL A 274 -5.90 -13.12 -9.46
C VAL A 274 -4.60 -12.89 -8.67
N LEU A 275 -3.88 -13.97 -8.38
CA LEU A 275 -2.71 -13.96 -7.49
C LEU A 275 -1.37 -13.85 -8.19
N ARG A 276 -1.32 -14.10 -9.51
CA ARG A 276 -0.09 -14.06 -10.33
C ARG A 276 -0.43 -13.55 -11.72
N HIS A 277 0.58 -13.15 -12.47
CA HIS A 277 0.37 -12.82 -13.90
C HIS A 277 -0.33 -13.95 -14.64
N PRO A 278 -1.38 -13.66 -15.41
CA PRO A 278 -2.04 -14.64 -16.28
C PRO A 278 -1.05 -15.28 -17.25
N LEU A 279 -1.12 -16.58 -17.42
CA LEU A 279 -0.35 -17.31 -18.44
C LEU A 279 -1.22 -17.50 -19.69
N HIS A 280 -0.83 -16.83 -20.77
CA HIS A 280 -1.53 -16.87 -22.05
C HIS A 280 -0.92 -17.92 -22.97
N HIS A 281 -1.74 -18.91 -23.37
CA HIS A 281 -1.42 -19.91 -24.38
C HIS A 281 -2.42 -19.84 -25.54
N PRO A 282 -2.12 -20.41 -26.71
CA PRO A 282 -3.08 -20.44 -27.81
C PRO A 282 -4.40 -21.13 -27.41
N GLY A 283 -5.47 -20.31 -27.26
CA GLY A 283 -6.81 -20.80 -26.91
C GLY A 283 -7.06 -21.09 -25.43
N VAL A 284 -6.08 -20.88 -24.54
CA VAL A 284 -6.19 -21.12 -23.09
C VAL A 284 -5.53 -19.98 -22.31
N ILE A 285 -6.20 -19.51 -21.24
CA ILE A 285 -5.63 -18.63 -20.23
C ILE A 285 -5.61 -19.41 -18.92
N GLN A 286 -4.45 -19.48 -18.30
CA GLN A 286 -4.31 -20.05 -16.96
C GLN A 286 -4.18 -18.95 -15.92
N LEU A 287 -5.02 -18.99 -14.89
CA LEU A 287 -5.05 -18.05 -13.77
C LEU A 287 -4.78 -18.80 -12.47
N GLN A 288 -3.97 -18.21 -11.61
CA GLN A 288 -3.88 -18.59 -10.21
C GLN A 288 -4.81 -17.69 -9.40
N LEU A 289 -5.75 -18.27 -8.69
CA LEU A 289 -6.85 -17.57 -8.03
C LEU A 289 -6.89 -17.88 -6.53
N CYS A 290 -7.21 -16.87 -5.74
CA CYS A 290 -7.81 -17.05 -4.43
C CYS A 290 -9.33 -16.96 -4.60
N THR A 291 -10.05 -17.97 -4.11
CA THR A 291 -11.51 -18.06 -4.19
C THR A 291 -12.09 -18.33 -2.78
N PRO A 292 -13.41 -18.25 -2.58
CA PRO A 292 -14.02 -18.68 -1.31
C PRO A 292 -13.67 -20.12 -0.90
N ASP A 293 -13.40 -20.99 -1.87
CA ASP A 293 -13.03 -22.41 -1.68
C ASP A 293 -11.51 -22.63 -1.53
N GLY A 294 -10.71 -21.56 -1.51
CA GLY A 294 -9.25 -21.61 -1.38
C GLY A 294 -8.47 -21.27 -2.63
N LEU A 295 -7.23 -21.76 -2.73
CA LEU A 295 -6.34 -21.54 -3.87
C LEU A 295 -6.72 -22.45 -5.02
N GLN A 296 -6.86 -21.89 -6.22
CA GLN A 296 -7.23 -22.63 -7.42
C GLN A 296 -6.38 -22.22 -8.63
N THR A 297 -6.11 -23.17 -9.51
CA THR A 297 -5.57 -22.92 -10.85
C THR A 297 -6.68 -23.12 -11.86
N ALA A 298 -7.20 -22.04 -12.43
CA ALA A 298 -8.24 -22.08 -13.44
C ALA A 298 -7.65 -22.09 -14.84
N LYS A 299 -8.09 -23.01 -15.71
CA LYS A 299 -7.79 -23.04 -17.14
C LYS A 299 -9.05 -22.64 -17.90
N ILE A 300 -9.05 -21.42 -18.43
CA ILE A 300 -10.20 -20.82 -19.12
C ILE A 300 -9.93 -20.93 -20.63
N THR A 301 -10.90 -21.48 -21.36
CA THR A 301 -10.80 -21.70 -22.80
C THR A 301 -11.74 -20.78 -23.57
N LYS A 302 -11.54 -20.66 -24.89
CA LYS A 302 -12.43 -19.90 -25.78
C LYS A 302 -13.89 -20.40 -25.77
N ARG A 303 -14.11 -21.65 -25.31
CA ARG A 303 -15.46 -22.22 -25.18
C ARG A 303 -16.26 -21.55 -24.06
N ASP A 304 -15.57 -21.08 -23.02
CA ASP A 304 -16.16 -20.40 -21.86
C ASP A 304 -16.34 -18.90 -22.14
N LYS A 305 -17.13 -18.58 -23.18
CA LYS A 305 -17.18 -17.27 -23.87
C LYS A 305 -17.15 -16.04 -22.94
N GLU A 306 -18.00 -16.00 -21.90
CA GLU A 306 -18.11 -14.83 -21.01
C GLU A 306 -16.92 -14.75 -20.06
N VAL A 307 -16.56 -15.85 -19.42
CA VAL A 307 -15.38 -15.92 -18.53
C VAL A 307 -14.10 -15.63 -19.32
N TRP A 308 -14.00 -16.11 -20.58
CA TRP A 308 -12.89 -15.82 -21.48
C TRP A 308 -12.71 -14.33 -21.74
N LYS A 309 -13.82 -13.60 -21.98
CA LYS A 309 -13.77 -12.14 -22.19
C LYS A 309 -13.20 -11.41 -20.98
N CYS A 310 -13.59 -11.82 -19.75
CA CYS A 310 -13.07 -11.27 -18.52
C CYS A 310 -11.60 -11.66 -18.30
N ALA A 311 -11.27 -12.96 -18.44
CA ALA A 311 -9.94 -13.48 -18.21
C ALA A 311 -8.86 -12.89 -19.14
N ARG A 312 -9.23 -12.41 -20.32
CA ARG A 312 -8.30 -11.70 -21.22
C ARG A 312 -7.91 -10.31 -20.77
N LYS A 313 -8.66 -9.71 -19.85
CA LYS A 313 -8.47 -8.32 -19.42
C LYS A 313 -7.86 -8.21 -18.03
N VAL A 314 -7.96 -9.26 -17.23
CA VAL A 314 -7.44 -9.26 -15.86
C VAL A 314 -5.93 -9.43 -15.84
N ASP A 315 -5.31 -8.80 -14.87
CA ASP A 315 -3.89 -8.94 -14.54
C ASP A 315 -3.73 -9.29 -13.05
N TRP A 316 -2.50 -9.43 -12.62
CA TRP A 316 -2.15 -9.73 -11.24
C TRP A 316 -2.70 -8.68 -10.26
N GLY A 317 -3.53 -9.15 -9.33
CA GLY A 317 -4.20 -8.34 -8.33
C GLY A 317 -5.63 -7.94 -8.69
N ASP A 318 -6.07 -8.20 -9.91
CA ASP A 318 -7.43 -7.87 -10.33
C ASP A 318 -8.45 -8.87 -9.78
N GLU A 319 -9.69 -8.42 -9.69
CA GLU A 319 -10.85 -9.28 -9.45
C GLU A 319 -11.25 -9.99 -10.73
N LEU A 320 -11.47 -11.31 -10.65
CA LEU A 320 -12.14 -12.04 -11.70
C LEU A 320 -13.64 -12.03 -11.44
N VAL A 321 -14.37 -11.17 -12.13
CA VAL A 321 -15.82 -11.14 -12.07
C VAL A 321 -16.35 -12.30 -12.91
N GLN A 322 -16.90 -13.33 -12.26
CA GLN A 322 -17.76 -14.29 -12.92
C GLN A 322 -19.16 -13.73 -12.90
N ASN A 323 -19.73 -13.42 -14.06
CA ASN A 323 -21.17 -13.15 -14.14
C ASN A 323 -21.89 -14.38 -13.56
N ARG A 324 -22.40 -14.24 -12.33
CA ARG A 324 -23.39 -15.19 -11.83
C ARG A 324 -24.63 -14.96 -12.70
N GLU A 325 -24.86 -15.85 -13.64
CA GLU A 325 -26.18 -15.95 -14.25
C GLU A 325 -27.19 -16.13 -13.11
N GLN A 326 -28.15 -15.22 -13.08
CA GLN A 326 -29.32 -15.26 -12.18
C GLN A 326 -30.18 -16.48 -12.49
#